data_ee6f75dbaaefe5ff375ec69c26f6dc63
#
_entry.id   ee6f75dbaaefe5ff375ec69c26f6dc63
#
_cell.length_a   1.000
_cell.length_b   1.000
_cell.length_c   1.000
_cell.angle_alpha   90.00
_cell.angle_beta   90.00
_cell.angle_gamma   90.00
#
_symmetry.space_group_name_H-M   'P 1'
#
loop_
_entity.id
_entity.type
_entity.pdbx_description
1 polymer ?
#
loop_
_entity_poly.entity_id
_entity_poly.type
_entity_poly.pdbx_seq_one_letter_code
_entity_poly.pdbx_strand_id
1 'polypeptide(L)'
;MTFEILRARDQPASPWKNGGGMTREIAAFPEGAGLTDFDWRVSLATVAAAGPFSTFPGVDRLMLLLGGRLTLEMAGMKPVTLDGASPPFAFPGDAPVSALAPAAPVTDVNVMVRREGFTARLERRRIAGTAAVVGQDVTLILARADGVEVALAAHADALDALDVARVDGARGALIRLRSTRAVDVVVVHVNAVRPG
;
A
#
# COMPACT_ATOMS: atom_id res chain seq x y z
N MET A 1 -5.89 -2.39 -20.60
CA MET A 1 -4.60 -2.42 -19.90
C MET A 1 -4.03 -1.01 -19.93
N THR A 2 -3.83 -0.42 -18.76
CA THR A 2 -3.24 0.92 -18.59
C THR A 2 -1.91 0.79 -17.86
N PHE A 3 -0.99 1.73 -18.09
CA PHE A 3 0.28 1.87 -17.39
C PHE A 3 0.47 3.35 -17.08
N GLU A 4 0.58 3.70 -15.80
CA GLU A 4 0.67 5.06 -15.31
C GLU A 4 1.72 5.17 -14.20
N ILE A 5 2.42 6.30 -14.13
CA ILE A 5 3.31 6.61 -13.01
C ILE A 5 2.68 7.68 -12.13
N LEU A 6 2.40 7.31 -10.91
CA LEU A 6 1.90 8.21 -9.86
C LEU A 6 3.12 8.76 -9.11
N ARG A 7 3.47 10.01 -9.39
CA ARG A 7 4.65 10.64 -8.78
C ARG A 7 4.36 11.07 -7.34
N ALA A 8 5.26 10.75 -6.45
CA ALA A 8 5.12 11.07 -5.02
C ALA A 8 4.97 12.59 -4.77
N ARG A 9 5.64 13.42 -5.56
CA ARG A 9 5.58 14.89 -5.47
C ARG A 9 4.21 15.48 -5.83
N ASP A 10 3.41 14.75 -6.63
CA ASP A 10 2.12 15.20 -7.11
C ASP A 10 0.95 14.73 -6.20
N GLN A 11 1.26 13.95 -5.17
CA GLN A 11 0.29 13.41 -4.22
C GLN A 11 0.32 14.20 -2.91
N PRO A 12 -0.64 15.09 -2.65
CA PRO A 12 -0.68 15.86 -1.43
C PRO A 12 -0.95 14.98 -0.20
N ALA A 13 -0.27 15.27 0.90
CA ALA A 13 -0.54 14.64 2.17
C ALA A 13 -1.62 15.42 2.93
N SER A 14 -2.58 14.70 3.50
CA SER A 14 -3.66 15.26 4.31
C SER A 14 -3.47 14.88 5.78
N PRO A 15 -3.53 15.83 6.72
CA PRO A 15 -3.43 15.54 8.14
C PRO A 15 -4.68 14.82 8.65
N TRP A 16 -4.51 13.94 9.62
CA TRP A 16 -5.64 13.31 10.30
C TRP A 16 -6.36 14.31 11.20
N LYS A 17 -7.67 14.15 11.32
CA LYS A 17 -8.49 15.05 12.16
C LYS A 17 -8.05 15.08 13.64
N ASN A 18 -7.50 13.96 14.14
CA ASN A 18 -7.00 13.83 15.52
C ASN A 18 -5.54 14.31 15.70
N GLY A 19 -4.89 14.80 14.65
CA GLY A 19 -3.49 15.24 14.68
C GLY A 19 -2.46 14.13 14.84
N GLY A 20 -2.88 12.85 14.90
CA GLY A 20 -2.00 11.71 15.17
C GLY A 20 -1.15 11.24 13.98
N GLY A 21 -1.35 11.82 12.80
CA GLY A 21 -0.64 11.40 11.61
C GLY A 21 -1.06 12.13 10.35
N MET A 22 -0.56 11.65 9.23
CA MET A 22 -0.87 12.15 7.88
C MET A 22 -1.16 10.97 6.95
N THR A 23 -1.94 11.21 5.90
CA THR A 23 -2.16 10.24 4.82
C THR A 23 -1.91 10.91 3.48
N ARG A 24 -1.16 10.22 2.62
CA ARG A 24 -1.03 10.51 1.20
C ARG A 24 -1.75 9.40 0.45
N GLU A 25 -2.82 9.75 -0.24
CA GLU A 25 -3.51 8.79 -1.10
C GLU A 25 -2.65 8.50 -2.33
N ILE A 26 -2.48 7.21 -2.65
CA ILE A 26 -1.81 6.76 -3.86
C ILE A 26 -2.85 6.57 -4.96
N ALA A 27 -3.89 5.79 -4.68
CA ALA A 27 -4.98 5.50 -5.60
C ALA A 27 -6.21 5.02 -4.84
N ALA A 28 -7.37 5.29 -5.39
CA ALA A 28 -8.66 4.78 -4.93
C ALA A 28 -9.51 4.35 -6.12
N PHE A 29 -10.52 3.55 -5.86
CA PHE A 29 -11.55 3.20 -6.83
C PHE A 29 -12.94 3.20 -6.15
N PRO A 30 -13.93 3.82 -6.77
CA PRO A 30 -13.83 4.65 -7.98
C PRO A 30 -12.86 5.81 -7.82
N GLU A 31 -12.36 6.36 -8.92
CA GLU A 31 -11.49 7.52 -8.87
C GLU A 31 -12.18 8.71 -8.20
N GLY A 32 -11.47 9.39 -7.28
CA GLY A 32 -12.02 10.48 -6.49
C GLY A 32 -12.94 10.06 -5.33
N ALA A 33 -13.08 8.76 -5.08
CA ALA A 33 -13.87 8.27 -3.94
C ALA A 33 -13.32 8.80 -2.60
N GLY A 34 -14.22 9.18 -1.71
CA GLY A 34 -13.91 9.57 -0.34
C GLY A 34 -13.66 8.37 0.59
N LEU A 35 -13.59 8.64 1.89
CA LEU A 35 -13.37 7.58 2.90
C LEU A 35 -14.60 6.69 3.15
N THR A 36 -15.77 7.04 2.62
CA THR A 36 -17.03 6.31 2.85
C THR A 36 -17.50 5.49 1.65
N ASP A 37 -17.01 5.82 0.47
CA ASP A 37 -17.55 5.36 -0.82
C ASP A 37 -16.54 4.68 -1.76
N PHE A 38 -15.31 4.43 -1.26
CA PHE A 38 -14.34 3.65 -2.01
C PHE A 38 -14.69 2.15 -2.02
N ASP A 39 -14.36 1.48 -3.10
CA ASP A 39 -14.32 0.02 -3.20
C ASP A 39 -12.96 -0.54 -2.78
N TRP A 40 -11.89 0.12 -3.21
CA TRP A 40 -10.54 -0.11 -2.70
C TRP A 40 -9.74 1.20 -2.65
N ARG A 41 -8.77 1.24 -1.75
CA ARG A 41 -7.91 2.41 -1.53
C ARG A 41 -6.53 1.99 -1.10
N VAL A 42 -5.50 2.60 -1.68
CA VAL A 42 -4.09 2.43 -1.30
C VAL A 42 -3.52 3.78 -0.92
N SER A 43 -2.82 3.83 0.20
CA SER A 43 -2.24 5.07 0.73
C SER A 43 -0.94 4.82 1.47
N LEU A 44 -0.12 5.86 1.57
CA LEU A 44 0.95 5.97 2.56
C LEU A 44 0.39 6.70 3.77
N ALA A 45 0.48 6.08 4.94
CA ALA A 45 0.12 6.71 6.21
C ALA A 45 1.38 6.94 7.05
N THR A 46 1.47 8.10 7.71
CA THR A 46 2.51 8.38 8.69
C THR A 46 1.87 8.50 10.06
N VAL A 47 2.20 7.59 10.96
CA VAL A 47 1.73 7.57 12.35
C VAL A 47 2.78 8.27 13.21
N ALA A 48 2.39 9.38 13.83
CA ALA A 48 3.29 10.21 14.64
C ALA A 48 2.96 10.19 16.14
N ALA A 49 1.74 9.78 16.53
CA ALA A 49 1.30 9.73 17.91
C ALA A 49 0.43 8.49 18.18
N ALA A 50 0.23 8.19 19.45
CA ALA A 50 -0.75 7.19 19.87
C ALA A 50 -2.17 7.63 19.51
N GLY A 51 -3.02 6.66 19.20
CA GLY A 51 -4.44 6.92 18.98
C GLY A 51 -5.14 5.81 18.19
N PRO A 52 -6.48 5.88 18.21
CA PRO A 52 -7.28 4.92 17.47
C PRO A 52 -7.21 5.17 15.97
N PHE A 53 -7.22 4.09 15.20
CA PHE A 53 -7.48 4.12 13.78
C PHE A 53 -8.98 4.23 13.52
N SER A 54 -9.36 4.89 12.43
CA SER A 54 -10.75 4.91 11.99
C SER A 54 -11.22 3.50 11.67
N THR A 55 -12.47 3.20 12.05
CA THR A 55 -13.14 1.96 11.67
C THR A 55 -13.80 2.09 10.32
N PHE A 56 -13.79 1.00 9.56
CA PHE A 56 -14.37 0.90 8.22
C PHE A 56 -15.17 -0.39 8.10
N PRO A 57 -16.49 -0.35 8.37
CA PRO A 57 -17.34 -1.54 8.26
C PRO A 57 -17.30 -2.18 6.86
N GLY A 58 -17.18 -3.51 6.80
CA GLY A 58 -17.16 -4.27 5.56
C GLY A 58 -15.83 -4.16 4.77
N VAL A 59 -14.78 -3.61 5.37
CA VAL A 59 -13.47 -3.41 4.74
C VAL A 59 -12.43 -4.35 5.35
N ASP A 60 -11.60 -4.96 4.51
CA ASP A 60 -10.37 -5.62 4.93
C ASP A 60 -9.18 -4.70 4.72
N ARG A 61 -8.26 -4.71 5.68
CA ARG A 61 -7.07 -3.84 5.69
C ARG A 61 -5.80 -4.66 5.71
N LEU A 62 -4.80 -4.19 4.95
CA LEU A 62 -3.43 -4.69 4.96
C LEU A 62 -2.50 -3.52 5.24
N MET A 63 -1.58 -3.69 6.19
CA MET A 63 -0.59 -2.70 6.57
C MET A 63 0.82 -3.27 6.43
N LEU A 64 1.73 -2.51 5.86
CA LEU A 64 3.15 -2.85 5.76
C LEU A 64 3.99 -1.64 6.15
N LEU A 65 4.75 -1.74 7.24
CA LEU A 65 5.68 -0.68 7.63
C LEU A 65 6.83 -0.58 6.64
N LEU A 66 7.14 0.65 6.23
CA LEU A 66 8.31 0.93 5.40
C LEU A 66 9.60 1.05 6.23
N GLY A 67 9.49 1.30 7.52
CA GLY A 67 10.60 1.39 8.47
C GLY A 67 10.12 1.78 9.85
N GLY A 68 11.02 1.83 10.82
CA GLY A 68 10.67 2.11 12.21
C GLY A 68 9.98 0.94 12.90
N ARG A 69 9.26 1.24 13.98
CA ARG A 69 8.52 0.25 14.79
C ARG A 69 7.20 0.85 15.26
N LEU A 70 6.12 0.08 15.13
CA LEU A 70 4.78 0.45 15.56
C LEU A 70 4.13 -0.72 16.31
N THR A 71 3.59 -0.46 17.48
CA THR A 71 2.81 -1.45 18.22
C THR A 71 1.33 -1.13 18.09
N LEU A 72 0.55 -2.13 17.70
CA LEU A 72 -0.90 -2.06 17.54
C LEU A 72 -1.57 -2.86 18.65
N GLU A 73 -2.64 -2.30 19.19
CA GLU A 73 -3.53 -2.95 20.14
C GLU A 73 -4.89 -3.18 19.50
N MET A 74 -5.43 -4.39 19.66
CA MET A 74 -6.76 -4.77 19.23
C MET A 74 -7.46 -5.53 20.37
N ALA A 75 -8.76 -5.25 20.56
CA ALA A 75 -9.54 -5.91 21.61
C ALA A 75 -9.50 -7.44 21.46
N GLY A 76 -9.20 -8.15 22.54
CA GLY A 76 -9.13 -9.62 22.59
C GLY A 76 -7.86 -10.25 22.00
N MET A 77 -6.89 -9.44 21.56
CA MET A 77 -5.61 -9.90 21.04
C MET A 77 -4.43 -9.35 21.86
N LYS A 78 -3.31 -10.07 21.85
CA LYS A 78 -2.06 -9.51 22.38
C LYS A 78 -1.59 -8.38 21.47
N PRO A 79 -0.95 -7.33 22.02
CA PRO A 79 -0.35 -6.28 21.20
C PRO A 79 0.59 -6.86 20.13
N VAL A 80 0.50 -6.35 18.91
CA VAL A 80 1.33 -6.76 17.79
C VAL A 80 2.31 -5.65 17.47
N THR A 81 3.60 -5.95 17.51
CA THR A 81 4.65 -5.01 17.13
C THR A 81 5.12 -5.31 15.72
N LEU A 82 5.01 -4.33 14.84
CA LEU A 82 5.45 -4.36 13.45
C LEU A 82 6.72 -3.52 13.30
N ASP A 83 7.57 -3.90 12.37
CA ASP A 83 8.77 -3.16 11.97
C ASP A 83 9.03 -3.25 10.47
N GLY A 84 10.14 -2.64 10.01
CA GLY A 84 10.50 -2.64 8.61
C GLY A 84 10.82 -4.02 8.01
N ALA A 85 10.95 -5.09 8.79
CA ALA A 85 11.15 -6.46 8.33
C ALA A 85 9.89 -7.33 8.47
N SER A 86 8.90 -6.88 9.24
CA SER A 86 7.66 -7.61 9.47
C SER A 86 6.91 -7.88 8.15
N PRO A 87 6.25 -9.04 8.02
CA PRO A 87 5.33 -9.28 6.89
C PRO A 87 4.14 -8.31 6.96
N PRO A 88 3.37 -8.18 5.87
CA PRO A 88 2.13 -7.42 5.91
C PRO A 88 1.20 -7.93 7.01
N PHE A 89 0.62 -7.02 7.75
CA PHE A 89 -0.34 -7.30 8.80
C PHE A 89 -1.76 -7.07 8.29
N ALA A 90 -2.57 -8.12 8.32
CA ALA A 90 -3.97 -8.10 7.88
C ALA A 90 -4.91 -8.00 9.08
N PHE A 91 -5.91 -7.14 9.01
CA PHE A 91 -6.94 -7.00 10.02
C PHE A 91 -8.26 -6.48 9.44
N PRO A 92 -9.42 -6.86 10.01
CA PRO A 92 -10.69 -6.31 9.56
C PRO A 92 -10.80 -4.83 9.92
N GLY A 93 -11.27 -4.01 8.99
CA GLY A 93 -11.52 -2.59 9.22
C GLY A 93 -12.62 -2.31 10.24
N ASP A 94 -13.46 -3.31 10.52
CA ASP A 94 -14.49 -3.27 11.57
C ASP A 94 -13.87 -3.31 12.97
N ALA A 95 -12.69 -3.88 13.14
CA ALA A 95 -12.07 -4.03 14.45
C ALA A 95 -11.55 -2.70 14.98
N PRO A 96 -11.81 -2.37 16.26
CA PRO A 96 -11.14 -1.26 16.93
C PRO A 96 -9.64 -1.58 17.06
N VAL A 97 -8.82 -0.76 16.41
CA VAL A 97 -7.35 -0.84 16.46
C VAL A 97 -6.80 0.49 16.92
N SER A 98 -5.85 0.45 17.83
CA SER A 98 -5.13 1.64 18.31
C SER A 98 -3.63 1.46 18.11
N ALA A 99 -2.95 2.51 17.73
CA ALA A 99 -1.50 2.56 17.74
C ALA A 99 -0.99 3.07 19.10
N LEU A 100 0.01 2.42 19.65
CA LEU A 100 0.83 3.02 20.72
C LEU A 100 1.75 4.09 20.12
N ALA A 101 2.15 5.07 20.94
CA ALA A 101 3.04 6.13 20.49
C ALA A 101 4.36 5.54 19.97
N PRO A 102 4.71 5.72 18.70
CA PRO A 102 5.99 5.30 18.18
C PRO A 102 7.10 6.22 18.73
N ALA A 103 8.33 5.71 18.87
CA ALA A 103 9.49 6.50 19.31
C ALA A 103 9.84 7.63 18.32
N ALA A 104 9.50 7.47 17.06
CA ALA A 104 9.58 8.45 15.98
C ALA A 104 8.46 8.17 14.98
N PRO A 105 8.04 9.16 14.17
CA PRO A 105 7.03 8.93 13.15
C PRO A 105 7.39 7.76 12.22
N VAL A 106 6.43 6.87 11.97
CA VAL A 106 6.60 5.71 11.10
C VAL A 106 5.66 5.81 9.91
N THR A 107 6.13 5.33 8.76
CA THR A 107 5.32 5.32 7.54
C THR A 107 4.99 3.88 7.14
N ASP A 108 3.75 3.66 6.79
CA ASP A 108 3.25 2.37 6.28
C ASP A 108 2.53 2.53 4.94
N VAL A 109 2.48 1.42 4.20
CA VAL A 109 1.55 1.23 3.08
C VAL A 109 0.29 0.62 3.67
N ASN A 110 -0.84 1.30 3.50
CA ASN A 110 -2.15 0.86 3.94
C ASN A 110 -3.02 0.56 2.72
N VAL A 111 -3.50 -0.68 2.62
CA VAL A 111 -4.40 -1.15 1.56
C VAL A 111 -5.74 -1.48 2.20
N MET A 112 -6.80 -0.99 1.62
CA MET A 112 -8.17 -1.16 2.10
C MET A 112 -9.03 -1.64 0.94
N VAL A 113 -9.83 -2.69 1.14
CA VAL A 113 -10.72 -3.23 0.12
C VAL A 113 -12.08 -3.58 0.72
N ARG A 114 -13.18 -3.28 0.00
CA ARG A 114 -14.51 -3.81 0.32
C ARG A 114 -14.50 -5.32 0.11
N ARG A 115 -14.62 -6.11 1.20
CA ARG A 115 -14.45 -7.57 1.18
C ARG A 115 -15.46 -8.32 0.31
N GLU A 116 -16.64 -7.76 0.10
CA GLU A 116 -17.66 -8.36 -0.78
C GLU A 116 -17.30 -8.28 -2.27
N GLY A 117 -16.56 -7.22 -2.66
CA GLY A 117 -16.26 -6.94 -4.06
C GLY A 117 -14.80 -7.15 -4.45
N PHE A 118 -13.88 -7.11 -3.49
CA PHE A 118 -12.45 -7.10 -3.78
C PHE A 118 -11.62 -7.89 -2.79
N THR A 119 -10.48 -8.40 -3.28
CA THR A 119 -9.41 -8.97 -2.46
C THR A 119 -8.12 -8.23 -2.74
N ALA A 120 -7.22 -8.18 -1.75
CA ALA A 120 -5.91 -7.59 -1.94
C ALA A 120 -4.79 -8.50 -1.43
N ARG A 121 -3.61 -8.33 -2.03
CA ARG A 121 -2.35 -8.87 -1.55
C ARG A 121 -1.32 -7.75 -1.51
N LEU A 122 -0.54 -7.74 -0.45
CA LEU A 122 0.52 -6.78 -0.21
C LEU A 122 1.81 -7.55 0.07
N GLU A 123 2.91 -7.20 -0.59
CA GLU A 123 4.19 -7.86 -0.36
C GLU A 123 5.36 -6.89 -0.50
N ARG A 124 6.42 -7.13 0.26
CA ARG A 124 7.73 -6.52 0.04
C ARG A 124 8.56 -7.46 -0.83
N ARG A 125 9.20 -6.91 -1.85
CA ARG A 125 10.12 -7.66 -2.71
C ARG A 125 11.45 -6.92 -2.79
N ARG A 126 12.52 -7.65 -2.57
CA ARG A 126 13.86 -7.15 -2.84
C ARG A 126 14.23 -7.48 -4.29
N ILE A 127 14.67 -6.48 -5.03
CA ILE A 127 15.16 -6.65 -6.40
C ILE A 127 16.62 -6.24 -6.48
N ALA A 128 17.39 -7.00 -7.27
CA ALA A 128 18.77 -6.70 -7.62
C ALA A 128 18.97 -7.20 -9.07
N GLY A 129 19.31 -6.31 -9.99
CA GLY A 129 19.28 -6.62 -11.42
C GLY A 129 17.84 -6.63 -11.95
N THR A 130 17.43 -7.70 -12.61
CA THR A 130 16.12 -7.83 -13.26
C THR A 130 15.23 -8.79 -12.46
N ALA A 131 13.97 -8.41 -12.28
CA ALA A 131 12.91 -9.21 -11.67
C ALA A 131 11.62 -9.07 -12.49
N ALA A 132 10.60 -9.87 -12.17
CA ALA A 132 9.27 -9.74 -12.76
C ALA A 132 8.17 -9.89 -11.70
N VAL A 133 7.08 -9.17 -11.91
CA VAL A 133 5.83 -9.28 -11.16
C VAL A 133 4.75 -9.72 -12.13
N VAL A 134 3.94 -10.71 -11.75
CA VAL A 134 2.78 -11.12 -12.54
C VAL A 134 1.64 -10.14 -12.25
N GLY A 135 1.20 -9.43 -13.27
CA GLY A 135 0.10 -8.48 -13.19
C GLY A 135 -1.22 -9.13 -12.78
N GLN A 136 -2.03 -8.36 -12.09
CA GLN A 136 -3.38 -8.71 -11.63
C GLN A 136 -4.41 -7.72 -12.22
N ASP A 137 -5.65 -7.69 -11.70
CA ASP A 137 -6.66 -6.73 -12.15
C ASP A 137 -6.15 -5.30 -11.97
N VAL A 138 -5.60 -5.02 -10.78
CA VAL A 138 -4.81 -3.82 -10.49
C VAL A 138 -3.50 -4.24 -9.82
N THR A 139 -2.39 -3.72 -10.29
CA THR A 139 -1.07 -3.92 -9.69
C THR A 139 -0.42 -2.56 -9.47
N LEU A 140 0.00 -2.30 -8.22
CA LEU A 140 0.75 -1.10 -7.86
C LEU A 140 2.14 -1.53 -7.40
N ILE A 141 3.17 -0.84 -7.89
CA ILE A 141 4.56 -1.11 -7.53
C ILE A 141 5.18 0.18 -7.01
N LEU A 142 5.37 0.27 -5.70
CA LEU A 142 5.96 1.41 -5.01
C LEU A 142 7.46 1.19 -4.88
N ALA A 143 8.25 2.14 -5.37
CA ALA A 143 9.70 2.14 -5.20
C ALA A 143 10.09 2.69 -3.82
N ARG A 144 10.98 2.01 -3.11
CA ARG A 144 11.49 2.50 -1.82
C ARG A 144 12.77 3.31 -1.92
N ALA A 145 13.33 3.40 -3.12
CA ALA A 145 14.52 4.20 -3.46
C ALA A 145 14.50 4.54 -4.93
N ASP A 146 15.28 5.54 -5.33
CA ASP A 146 15.41 5.96 -6.71
C ASP A 146 16.03 4.88 -7.60
N GLY A 147 15.74 4.94 -8.90
CA GLY A 147 16.38 4.14 -9.92
C GLY A 147 15.80 2.73 -10.08
N VAL A 148 14.51 2.57 -9.80
CA VAL A 148 13.74 1.38 -10.17
C VAL A 148 13.07 1.62 -11.53
N GLU A 149 13.50 0.89 -12.54
CA GLU A 149 12.83 0.87 -13.85
C GLU A 149 11.67 -0.13 -13.81
N VAL A 150 10.51 0.29 -14.29
CA VAL A 150 9.33 -0.58 -14.46
C VAL A 150 8.94 -0.58 -15.92
N ALA A 151 8.73 -1.77 -16.50
CA ALA A 151 8.36 -1.91 -17.90
C ALA A 151 7.24 -2.94 -18.10
N LEU A 152 6.28 -2.60 -18.97
CA LEU A 152 5.20 -3.47 -19.41
C LEU A 152 4.95 -3.25 -20.91
N ALA A 153 5.09 -4.30 -21.71
CA ALA A 153 4.99 -4.25 -23.17
C ALA A 153 5.94 -3.18 -23.76
N ALA A 154 5.43 -2.18 -24.44
CA ALA A 154 6.20 -1.07 -25.02
C ALA A 154 6.39 0.12 -24.07
N HIS A 155 5.78 0.10 -22.87
CA HIS A 155 5.89 1.17 -21.90
C HIS A 155 6.98 0.87 -20.88
N ALA A 156 7.82 1.86 -20.60
CA ALA A 156 8.83 1.80 -19.55
C ALA A 156 9.04 3.18 -18.94
N ASP A 157 9.25 3.23 -17.63
CA ASP A 157 9.58 4.47 -16.92
C ASP A 157 10.44 4.15 -15.69
N ALA A 158 11.14 5.16 -15.17
CA ALA A 158 11.90 5.09 -13.94
C ALA A 158 11.08 5.67 -12.78
N LEU A 159 11.18 5.01 -11.63
CA LEU A 159 10.58 5.44 -10.37
C LEU A 159 11.66 6.02 -9.47
N ASP A 160 11.36 7.19 -8.91
CA ASP A 160 12.06 7.73 -7.75
C ASP A 160 11.46 7.17 -6.46
N ALA A 161 12.08 7.45 -5.32
CA ALA A 161 11.60 6.98 -4.03
C ALA A 161 10.15 7.43 -3.76
N LEU A 162 9.30 6.48 -3.41
CA LEU A 162 7.87 6.62 -3.14
C LEU A 162 6.99 6.89 -4.38
N ASP A 163 7.56 6.93 -5.58
CA ASP A 163 6.77 6.86 -6.81
C ASP A 163 6.11 5.48 -6.95
N VAL A 164 4.99 5.44 -7.64
CA VAL A 164 4.23 4.19 -7.84
C VAL A 164 3.93 4.00 -9.33
N ALA A 165 4.30 2.85 -9.87
CA ALA A 165 3.75 2.39 -11.13
C ALA A 165 2.40 1.70 -10.88
N ARG A 166 1.34 2.20 -11.51
CA ARG A 166 0.01 1.61 -11.52
C ARG A 166 -0.23 0.92 -12.86
N VAL A 167 -0.66 -0.32 -12.80
CA VAL A 167 -0.97 -1.15 -13.96
C VAL A 167 -2.35 -1.77 -13.77
N ASP A 168 -3.30 -1.43 -14.62
CA ASP A 168 -4.65 -1.98 -14.59
C ASP A 168 -4.90 -2.90 -15.78
N GLY A 169 -5.66 -3.99 -15.55
CA GLY A 169 -6.07 -4.94 -16.57
C GLY A 169 -4.93 -5.80 -17.14
N ALA A 170 -3.85 -6.00 -16.40
CA ALA A 170 -2.66 -6.74 -16.83
C ALA A 170 -2.59 -8.17 -16.27
N ARG A 171 -3.72 -8.77 -15.91
CA ARG A 171 -3.75 -10.12 -15.32
C ARG A 171 -2.97 -11.13 -16.18
N GLY A 172 -1.98 -11.78 -15.55
CA GLY A 172 -1.09 -12.75 -16.20
C GLY A 172 0.06 -12.15 -17.00
N ALA A 173 0.07 -10.84 -17.29
CA ALA A 173 1.20 -10.19 -17.96
C ALA A 173 2.40 -10.05 -17.02
N LEU A 174 3.60 -10.10 -17.59
CA LEU A 174 4.85 -9.90 -16.83
C LEU A 174 5.22 -8.42 -16.82
N ILE A 175 5.16 -7.80 -15.65
CA ILE A 175 5.69 -6.47 -15.39
C ILE A 175 7.15 -6.64 -15.00
N ARG A 176 8.06 -6.13 -15.83
CA ARG A 176 9.51 -6.23 -15.58
C ARG A 176 9.96 -5.09 -14.67
N LEU A 177 10.80 -5.44 -13.72
CA LEU A 177 11.47 -4.50 -12.81
C LEU A 177 12.97 -4.62 -13.02
N ARG A 178 13.67 -3.50 -13.00
CA ARG A 178 15.12 -3.47 -13.07
C ARG A 178 15.69 -2.43 -12.11
N SER A 179 16.78 -2.78 -11.46
CA SER A 179 17.57 -1.83 -10.68
C SER A 179 19.03 -2.22 -10.71
N THR A 180 19.92 -1.24 -10.83
CA THR A 180 21.39 -1.46 -10.84
C THR A 180 21.95 -1.76 -9.46
N ARG A 181 21.16 -1.50 -8.40
CA ARG A 181 21.49 -1.80 -7.00
C ARG A 181 20.37 -2.59 -6.34
N ALA A 182 20.66 -3.26 -5.24
CA ALA A 182 19.64 -3.94 -4.46
C ALA A 182 18.71 -2.92 -3.81
N VAL A 183 17.41 -2.95 -4.16
CA VAL A 183 16.36 -2.09 -3.62
C VAL A 183 15.14 -2.91 -3.23
N ASP A 184 14.39 -2.41 -2.26
CA ASP A 184 13.09 -2.96 -1.95
C ASP A 184 12.00 -2.22 -2.71
N VAL A 185 11.03 -2.96 -3.21
CA VAL A 185 9.77 -2.44 -3.75
C VAL A 185 8.62 -3.02 -2.93
N VAL A 186 7.51 -2.29 -2.88
CA VAL A 186 6.27 -2.82 -2.33
C VAL A 186 5.31 -3.07 -3.49
N VAL A 187 4.78 -4.28 -3.56
CA VAL A 187 3.82 -4.69 -4.58
C VAL A 187 2.45 -4.87 -3.94
N VAL A 188 1.47 -4.18 -4.49
CA VAL A 188 0.07 -4.31 -4.13
C VAL A 188 -0.69 -4.91 -5.30
N HIS A 189 -1.44 -5.95 -5.05
CA HIS A 189 -2.41 -6.50 -6.00
C HIS A 189 -3.81 -6.31 -5.45
N VAL A 190 -4.71 -5.80 -6.28
CA VAL A 190 -6.14 -5.75 -6.00
C VAL A 190 -6.87 -6.51 -7.09
N ASN A 191 -7.80 -7.38 -6.70
CA ASN A 191 -8.57 -8.19 -7.61
C ASN A 191 -10.05 -8.11 -7.28
N ALA A 192 -10.90 -7.97 -8.29
CA ALA A 192 -12.32 -8.14 -8.12
C ALA A 192 -12.66 -9.60 -7.76
N VAL A 193 -13.56 -9.77 -6.81
CA VAL A 193 -14.15 -11.08 -6.49
C VAL A 193 -15.01 -11.49 -7.68
N ARG A 194 -14.73 -12.65 -8.27
CA ARG A 194 -15.51 -13.18 -9.37
C ARG A 194 -16.52 -14.17 -8.83
N PRO A 195 -17.80 -14.06 -9.23
CA PRO A 195 -18.75 -15.13 -8.93
C PRO A 195 -18.24 -16.42 -9.55
N GLY A 196 -18.24 -17.48 -8.75
CA GLY A 196 -17.89 -18.84 -9.18
C GLY A 196 -18.91 -19.43 -10.16
#